data_27cddef60209c92dff2e5c25effd39c9
#
_entry.id   27cddef60209c92dff2e5c25effd39c9
#
_cell.length_a   1.000
_cell.length_b   1.000
_cell.length_c   1.000
_cell.angle_alpha   90.00
_cell.angle_beta   90.00
_cell.angle_gamma   90.00
#
_symmetry.space_group_name_H-M   'P 1'
#
loop_
_entity.id
_entity.type
_entity.pdbx_description
1 polymer ?
#
loop_
_entity_poly.entity_id
_entity_poly.type
_entity_poly.pdbx_seq_one_letter_code
_entity_poly.pdbx_strand_id
1 'polypeptide(L)'
;VALAAPTTVLVRQHLETFRSRFEEAGIVVAGLSRLSSPAERKAVIAGLKDGSVQVVIGTGAVAGKTVAYKDLGLVIVDEEQRFGAADKAKLRTMGAKHVLTLSATPIPRTLQQALVGLQQLSIIATPPARRQPIRTTVTAFDEQLVRTALLRERARRGQSFVVVPRIEDMAGMADKLRALVPELQIRQAHGKMPASEIDEAMVAFAGGEGDVLLATNIIEAGLDVPRANTMIVWKADLFGLSQLHQLRGRV
;
A
#
# COMPACT_ATOMS: atom_id res chain seq x y z
N VAL A 1 7.08 18.78 7.52
CA VAL A 1 6.10 17.69 7.61
C VAL A 1 6.79 16.36 7.39
N ALA A 2 6.45 15.33 8.17
CA ALA A 2 6.90 13.97 7.94
C ALA A 2 5.69 13.05 7.73
N LEU A 3 5.65 12.30 6.61
CA LEU A 3 4.65 11.29 6.33
C LEU A 3 5.28 9.90 6.39
N ALA A 4 4.75 9.06 7.24
CA ALA A 4 5.14 7.65 7.37
C ALA A 4 4.10 6.75 6.71
N ALA A 5 4.54 5.86 5.81
CA ALA A 5 3.72 4.82 5.21
C ALA A 5 4.35 3.43 5.47
N PRO A 6 3.57 2.35 5.61
CA PRO A 6 4.08 1.05 6.03
C PRO A 6 4.93 0.33 4.97
N THR A 7 4.79 0.69 3.70
CA THR A 7 5.49 0.04 2.59
C THR A 7 6.18 1.04 1.68
N THR A 8 7.26 0.62 1.03
CA THR A 8 7.98 1.45 0.04
C THR A 8 7.13 1.77 -1.19
N VAL A 9 6.19 0.91 -1.54
CA VAL A 9 5.23 1.17 -2.63
C VAL A 9 4.34 2.36 -2.30
N LEU A 10 3.74 2.40 -1.10
CA LEU A 10 2.96 3.55 -0.63
C LEU A 10 3.81 4.81 -0.53
N VAL A 11 5.04 4.70 -0.03
CA VAL A 11 5.98 5.83 0.01
C VAL A 11 6.17 6.42 -1.39
N ARG A 12 6.37 5.57 -2.40
CA ARG A 12 6.54 6.01 -3.80
C ARG A 12 5.28 6.70 -4.33
N GLN A 13 4.11 6.11 -4.13
CA GLN A 13 2.84 6.69 -4.57
C GLN A 13 2.56 8.06 -3.91
N HIS A 14 2.76 8.16 -2.60
CA HIS A 14 2.66 9.43 -1.90
C HIS A 14 3.70 10.44 -2.41
N LEU A 15 4.93 9.99 -2.64
CA LEU A 15 6.00 10.87 -3.12
C LEU A 15 5.66 11.48 -4.48
N GLU A 16 5.18 10.68 -5.43
CA GLU A 16 4.75 11.13 -6.75
C GLU A 16 3.56 12.11 -6.63
N THR A 17 2.55 11.77 -5.83
CA THR A 17 1.37 12.62 -5.62
C THR A 17 1.73 13.96 -4.97
N PHE A 18 2.56 13.93 -3.93
CA PHE A 18 2.92 15.15 -3.20
C PHE A 18 3.86 16.03 -4.01
N ARG A 19 4.81 15.45 -4.75
CA ARG A 19 5.68 16.22 -5.66
C ARG A 19 4.85 16.97 -6.68
N SER A 20 3.96 16.27 -7.40
CA SER A 20 3.09 16.88 -8.39
C SER A 20 2.21 18.02 -7.82
N ARG A 21 1.70 17.84 -6.59
CA ARG A 21 0.83 18.87 -5.97
C ARG A 21 1.58 20.06 -5.41
N PHE A 22 2.83 19.89 -4.99
CA PHE A 22 3.60 20.94 -4.35
C PHE A 22 4.66 21.58 -5.24
N GLU A 23 4.81 21.11 -6.48
CA GLU A 23 5.77 21.61 -7.46
C GLU A 23 5.60 23.13 -7.70
N GLU A 24 4.37 23.55 -7.97
CA GLU A 24 4.05 24.97 -8.20
C GLU A 24 4.24 25.84 -6.95
N ALA A 25 4.13 25.26 -5.76
CA ALA A 25 4.33 25.97 -4.50
C ALA A 25 5.80 26.10 -4.08
N GLY A 26 6.73 25.53 -4.85
CA GLY A 26 8.16 25.54 -4.55
C GLY A 26 8.53 24.77 -3.27
N ILE A 27 7.67 23.83 -2.81
CA ILE A 27 7.91 23.04 -1.62
C ILE A 27 8.71 21.79 -2.01
N VAL A 28 9.87 21.60 -1.37
CA VAL A 28 10.73 20.45 -1.62
C VAL A 28 10.19 19.22 -0.90
N VAL A 29 9.82 18.20 -1.69
CA VAL A 29 9.33 16.89 -1.21
C VAL A 29 10.38 15.83 -1.47
N ALA A 30 10.87 15.17 -0.42
CA ALA A 30 11.90 14.13 -0.50
C ALA A 30 11.42 12.77 0.02
N GLY A 31 11.98 11.70 -0.55
CA GLY A 31 11.71 10.32 -0.14
C GLY A 31 12.79 9.77 0.80
N LEU A 32 12.38 9.03 1.82
CA LEU A 32 13.29 8.35 2.74
C LEU A 32 12.83 6.92 3.00
N SER A 33 13.36 5.98 2.22
CA SER A 33 13.03 4.56 2.33
C SER A 33 14.29 3.70 2.20
N ARG A 34 14.13 2.38 2.29
CA ARG A 34 15.25 1.45 2.04
C ARG A 34 15.69 1.41 0.57
N LEU A 35 14.86 1.88 -0.36
CA LEU A 35 15.21 2.00 -1.78
C LEU A 35 16.04 3.27 -2.06
N SER A 36 16.13 4.20 -1.11
CA SER A 36 16.98 5.38 -1.23
C SER A 36 18.46 4.98 -1.16
N SER A 37 19.25 5.42 -2.12
CA SER A 37 20.70 5.24 -2.11
C SER A 37 21.35 5.91 -0.89
N PRO A 38 22.53 5.49 -0.47
CA PRO A 38 23.24 6.12 0.64
C PRO A 38 23.46 7.63 0.45
N ALA A 39 23.73 8.06 -0.78
CA ALA A 39 23.93 9.47 -1.12
C ALA A 39 22.62 10.26 -1.00
N GLU A 40 21.53 9.77 -1.58
CA GLU A 40 20.19 10.38 -1.45
C GLU A 40 19.75 10.46 0.01
N ARG A 41 19.91 9.37 0.76
CA ARG A 41 19.60 9.33 2.19
C ARG A 41 20.35 10.42 2.97
N LYS A 42 21.67 10.57 2.71
CA LYS A 42 22.49 11.60 3.36
C LYS A 42 22.02 13.00 3.01
N ALA A 43 21.73 13.25 1.73
CA ALA A 43 21.21 14.54 1.26
C ALA A 43 19.88 14.90 1.89
N VAL A 44 18.92 13.95 1.95
CA VAL A 44 17.61 14.16 2.57
C VAL A 44 17.74 14.46 4.06
N ILE A 45 18.57 13.71 4.79
CA ILE A 45 18.79 13.95 6.23
C ILE A 45 19.41 15.33 6.47
N ALA A 46 20.36 15.75 5.66
CA ALA A 46 20.95 17.09 5.73
C ALA A 46 19.89 18.17 5.47
N GLY A 47 19.08 18.01 4.40
CA GLY A 47 18.02 18.96 4.05
C GLY A 47 16.88 19.04 5.07
N LEU A 48 16.61 17.98 5.83
CA LEU A 48 15.66 18.02 6.95
C LEU A 48 16.22 18.82 8.14
N LYS A 49 17.52 18.70 8.38
CA LYS A 49 18.22 19.39 9.46
C LYS A 49 18.37 20.89 9.20
N ASP A 50 18.66 21.30 7.97
CA ASP A 50 18.81 22.71 7.60
C ASP A 50 17.48 23.36 7.20
N GLY A 51 16.43 22.56 6.89
CA GLY A 51 15.09 23.00 6.53
C GLY A 51 14.90 23.22 5.03
N SER A 52 15.86 22.88 4.18
CA SER A 52 15.70 22.91 2.73
C SER A 52 14.71 21.85 2.20
N VAL A 53 14.52 20.75 2.94
CA VAL A 53 13.46 19.77 2.70
C VAL A 53 12.31 20.05 3.67
N GLN A 54 11.16 20.47 3.15
CA GLN A 54 9.98 20.80 3.95
C GLN A 54 9.05 19.62 4.17
N VAL A 55 9.01 18.66 3.25
CA VAL A 55 8.18 17.45 3.35
C VAL A 55 9.03 16.22 3.09
N VAL A 56 9.03 15.30 4.03
CA VAL A 56 9.64 13.98 3.83
C VAL A 56 8.57 12.90 3.88
N ILE A 57 8.65 11.97 2.94
CA ILE A 57 7.77 10.81 2.85
C ILE A 57 8.64 9.56 2.93
N GLY A 58 8.34 8.68 3.88
CA GLY A 58 9.16 7.48 4.06
C GLY A 58 8.45 6.37 4.82
N THR A 59 9.16 5.28 5.03
CA THR A 59 8.72 4.24 5.96
C THR A 59 9.02 4.67 7.40
N GLY A 60 8.99 3.77 8.38
CA GLY A 60 9.46 4.06 9.74
C GLY A 60 10.87 4.70 9.82
N ALA A 61 11.60 4.74 8.70
CA ALA A 61 12.89 5.40 8.59
C ALA A 61 12.85 6.91 8.87
N VAL A 62 11.70 7.57 8.69
CA VAL A 62 11.51 9.00 9.02
C VAL A 62 11.67 9.27 10.52
N ALA A 63 11.40 8.28 11.38
CA ALA A 63 11.61 8.33 12.82
C ALA A 63 12.96 7.71 13.26
N GLY A 64 13.90 7.57 12.32
CA GLY A 64 15.22 7.01 12.59
C GLY A 64 16.06 7.91 13.49
N LYS A 65 16.90 7.32 14.35
CA LYS A 65 17.75 8.05 15.31
C LYS A 65 18.68 9.09 14.67
N THR A 66 19.03 8.90 13.40
CA THR A 66 19.93 9.80 12.65
C THR A 66 19.20 10.94 11.95
N VAL A 67 17.86 10.94 11.98
CA VAL A 67 17.05 11.96 11.33
C VAL A 67 16.74 13.08 12.33
N ALA A 68 17.23 14.27 12.02
CA ALA A 68 16.94 15.47 12.79
C ALA A 68 16.13 16.45 11.95
N TYR A 69 15.14 17.06 12.52
CA TYR A 69 14.27 18.04 11.87
C TYR A 69 14.55 19.44 12.41
N LYS A 70 14.64 20.43 11.54
CA LYS A 70 14.80 21.84 11.95
C LYS A 70 13.55 22.34 12.69
N ASP A 71 12.36 22.09 12.15
CA ASP A 71 11.06 22.42 12.74
C ASP A 71 10.00 21.44 12.25
N LEU A 72 9.68 20.45 13.09
CA LEU A 72 8.70 19.43 12.75
C LEU A 72 7.32 19.83 13.28
N GLY A 73 6.47 20.41 12.42
CA GLY A 73 5.12 20.82 12.79
C GLY A 73 4.09 19.69 12.76
N LEU A 74 4.20 18.79 11.78
CA LEU A 74 3.19 17.73 11.56
C LEU A 74 3.84 16.40 11.21
N VAL A 75 3.38 15.34 11.88
CA VAL A 75 3.61 13.93 11.50
C VAL A 75 2.32 13.33 11.00
N ILE A 76 2.34 12.72 9.84
CA ILE A 76 1.22 11.96 9.24
C ILE A 76 1.62 10.48 9.25
N VAL A 77 0.75 9.62 9.77
CA VAL A 77 0.94 8.16 9.76
C VAL A 77 -0.19 7.54 8.97
N ASP A 78 0.13 7.08 7.77
CA ASP A 78 -0.84 6.39 6.91
C ASP A 78 -0.88 4.90 7.23
N GLU A 79 -2.08 4.29 7.16
CA GLU A 79 -2.33 2.89 7.50
C GLU A 79 -1.72 2.51 8.88
N GLU A 80 -1.98 3.34 9.90
CA GLU A 80 -1.39 3.21 11.24
C GLU A 80 -1.47 1.78 11.81
N GLN A 81 -2.54 1.04 11.52
CA GLN A 81 -2.75 -0.32 12.00
C GLN A 81 -1.68 -1.31 11.53
N ARG A 82 -0.94 -0.99 10.47
CA ARG A 82 0.13 -1.82 9.90
C ARG A 82 1.50 -1.59 10.52
N PHE A 83 1.67 -0.54 11.30
CA PHE A 83 2.91 -0.31 12.04
C PHE A 83 2.94 -1.13 13.33
N GLY A 84 4.10 -1.69 13.64
CA GLY A 84 4.35 -2.33 14.93
C GLY A 84 4.28 -1.34 16.09
N ALA A 85 4.07 -1.83 17.31
CA ALA A 85 3.95 -0.99 18.50
C ALA A 85 5.19 -0.11 18.73
N ALA A 86 6.39 -0.63 18.48
CA ALA A 86 7.65 0.10 18.61
C ALA A 86 7.76 1.25 17.60
N ASP A 87 7.34 1.05 16.35
CA ASP A 87 7.38 2.09 15.34
C ASP A 87 6.33 3.16 15.58
N LYS A 88 5.13 2.77 16.02
CA LYS A 88 4.10 3.73 16.46
C LYS A 88 4.59 4.63 17.60
N ALA A 89 5.26 4.03 18.60
CA ALA A 89 5.84 4.79 19.69
C ALA A 89 6.89 5.80 19.18
N LYS A 90 7.81 5.38 18.30
CA LYS A 90 8.81 6.27 17.71
C LYS A 90 8.17 7.43 16.93
N LEU A 91 7.18 7.13 16.07
CA LEU A 91 6.49 8.14 15.27
C LEU A 91 5.77 9.18 16.14
N ARG A 92 5.15 8.74 17.23
CA ARG A 92 4.47 9.64 18.19
C ARG A 92 5.44 10.49 19.01
N THR A 93 6.66 10.03 19.21
CA THR A 93 7.69 10.73 20.02
C THR A 93 8.67 11.56 19.18
N MET A 94 8.38 11.80 17.90
CA MET A 94 9.24 12.63 17.02
C MET A 94 9.28 14.12 17.39
N GLY A 95 8.48 14.55 18.37
CA GLY A 95 8.45 15.95 18.82
C GLY A 95 7.66 16.89 17.91
N ALA A 96 6.78 16.38 17.07
CA ALA A 96 5.89 17.18 16.24
C ALA A 96 4.81 17.88 17.09
N LYS A 97 4.40 19.08 16.67
CA LYS A 97 3.28 19.81 17.29
C LYS A 97 1.94 19.10 17.07
N HIS A 98 1.79 18.45 15.91
CA HIS A 98 0.58 17.75 15.54
C HIS A 98 0.90 16.37 14.99
N VAL A 99 0.02 15.39 15.26
CA VAL A 99 0.07 14.03 14.71
C VAL A 99 -1.28 13.70 14.11
N LEU A 100 -1.29 13.33 12.84
CA LEU A 100 -2.47 12.86 12.11
C LEU A 100 -2.27 11.38 11.77
N THR A 101 -3.21 10.54 12.17
CA THR A 101 -3.21 9.12 11.81
C THR A 101 -4.36 8.83 10.85
N LEU A 102 -4.08 8.07 9.80
CA LEU A 102 -5.05 7.67 8.79
C LEU A 102 -5.24 6.15 8.84
N SER A 103 -6.48 5.71 8.72
CA SER A 103 -6.81 4.28 8.65
C SER A 103 -8.13 4.06 7.91
N ALA A 104 -8.13 3.08 6.99
CA ALA A 104 -9.36 2.61 6.37
C ALA A 104 -10.15 1.66 7.30
N THR A 105 -9.47 1.01 8.26
CA THR A 105 -10.04 0.07 9.22
C THR A 105 -9.51 0.37 10.61
N PRO A 106 -10.08 1.34 11.32
CA PRO A 106 -9.59 1.72 12.64
C PRO A 106 -9.70 0.54 13.60
N ILE A 107 -8.63 0.30 14.36
CA ILE A 107 -8.60 -0.75 15.39
C ILE A 107 -9.56 -0.33 16.52
N PRO A 108 -10.29 -1.26 17.16
CA PRO A 108 -11.20 -0.97 18.27
C PRO A 108 -10.58 -0.10 19.39
N ARG A 109 -9.29 -0.26 19.65
CA ARG A 109 -8.54 0.55 20.62
C ARG A 109 -8.43 2.03 20.23
N THR A 110 -8.25 2.34 18.95
CA THR A 110 -8.21 3.72 18.45
C THR A 110 -9.60 4.36 18.55
N LEU A 111 -10.66 3.61 18.22
CA LEU A 111 -12.03 4.04 18.43
C LEU A 111 -12.34 4.27 19.91
N GLN A 112 -11.88 3.39 20.78
CA GLN A 112 -12.06 3.53 22.22
C GLN A 112 -11.33 4.78 22.76
N GLN A 113 -10.12 5.08 22.30
CA GLN A 113 -9.39 6.29 22.66
C GLN A 113 -10.11 7.57 22.17
N ALA A 114 -10.73 7.54 21.00
CA ALA A 114 -11.52 8.64 20.50
C ALA A 114 -12.83 8.83 21.33
N LEU A 115 -13.50 7.74 21.69
CA LEU A 115 -14.74 7.79 22.51
C LEU A 115 -14.51 8.36 23.91
N VAL A 116 -13.33 8.16 24.50
CA VAL A 116 -12.97 8.74 25.80
C VAL A 116 -12.30 10.12 25.68
N GLY A 117 -12.34 10.74 24.49
CA GLY A 117 -11.85 12.11 24.28
C GLY A 117 -10.31 12.29 24.28
N LEU A 118 -9.54 11.21 24.25
CA LEU A 118 -8.08 11.25 24.19
C LEU A 118 -7.53 11.59 22.79
N GLN A 119 -8.34 11.41 21.74
CA GLN A 119 -7.99 11.77 20.37
C GLN A 119 -9.22 12.33 19.66
N GLN A 120 -9.00 13.30 18.77
CA GLN A 120 -10.04 13.78 17.87
C GLN A 120 -10.21 12.80 16.73
N LEU A 121 -11.46 12.47 16.38
CA LEU A 121 -11.79 11.58 15.28
C LEU A 121 -12.55 12.35 14.20
N SER A 122 -12.08 12.24 12.96
CA SER A 122 -12.78 12.70 11.77
C SER A 122 -13.08 11.52 10.85
N ILE A 123 -14.31 11.42 10.35
CA ILE A 123 -14.74 10.34 9.48
C ILE A 123 -15.09 10.90 8.11
N ILE A 124 -14.45 10.40 7.05
CA ILE A 124 -14.79 10.68 5.67
C ILE A 124 -15.77 9.59 5.22
N ALA A 125 -17.08 9.87 5.33
CA ALA A 125 -18.13 8.89 5.04
C ALA A 125 -18.67 8.98 3.59
N THR A 126 -18.47 10.10 2.91
CA THR A 126 -19.00 10.32 1.56
C THR A 126 -18.10 9.66 0.51
N PRO A 127 -18.57 8.66 -0.23
CA PRO A 127 -17.81 8.05 -1.31
C PRO A 127 -17.63 9.04 -2.48
N PRO A 128 -16.58 8.90 -3.31
CA PRO A 128 -16.42 9.70 -4.52
C PRO A 128 -17.62 9.55 -5.46
N ALA A 129 -18.12 10.66 -6.02
CA ALA A 129 -19.34 10.70 -6.81
C ALA A 129 -19.30 9.82 -8.10
N ARG A 130 -18.11 9.46 -8.58
CA ARG A 130 -17.92 8.67 -9.81
C ARG A 130 -17.47 7.23 -9.57
N ARG A 131 -17.53 6.74 -8.31
CA ARG A 131 -17.12 5.36 -8.01
C ARG A 131 -18.14 4.38 -8.59
N GLN A 132 -17.69 3.55 -9.52
CA GLN A 132 -18.52 2.47 -10.06
C GLN A 132 -18.63 1.32 -9.04
N PRO A 133 -19.82 0.68 -8.93
CA PRO A 133 -19.98 -0.46 -8.04
C PRO A 133 -19.15 -1.66 -8.54
N ILE A 134 -18.44 -2.29 -7.61
CA ILE A 134 -17.67 -3.50 -7.91
C ILE A 134 -18.63 -4.68 -8.02
N ARG A 135 -18.63 -5.34 -9.18
CA ARG A 135 -19.40 -6.56 -9.40
C ARG A 135 -18.70 -7.73 -8.73
N THR A 136 -19.33 -8.34 -7.74
CA THR A 136 -18.79 -9.46 -6.99
C THR A 136 -19.59 -10.71 -7.26
N THR A 137 -18.92 -11.81 -7.61
CA THR A 137 -19.51 -13.14 -7.80
C THR A 137 -18.91 -14.08 -6.79
N VAL A 138 -19.72 -14.86 -6.10
CA VAL A 138 -19.29 -15.92 -5.18
C VAL A 138 -19.76 -17.26 -5.76
N THR A 139 -18.81 -18.14 -6.06
CA THR A 139 -19.09 -19.43 -6.70
C THR A 139 -18.03 -20.46 -6.30
N ALA A 140 -18.29 -21.74 -6.55
CA ALA A 140 -17.23 -22.75 -6.57
C ALA A 140 -16.17 -22.36 -7.62
N PHE A 141 -14.94 -22.87 -7.46
CA PHE A 141 -13.89 -22.59 -8.44
C PHE A 141 -14.26 -23.12 -9.83
N ASP A 142 -14.39 -22.21 -10.75
CA ASP A 142 -14.73 -22.49 -12.15
C ASP A 142 -13.59 -21.99 -13.04
N GLU A 143 -12.90 -22.93 -13.67
CA GLU A 143 -11.75 -22.66 -14.55
C GLU A 143 -12.13 -21.81 -15.76
N GLN A 144 -13.31 -22.03 -16.34
CA GLN A 144 -13.76 -21.25 -17.50
C GLN A 144 -14.09 -19.81 -17.13
N LEU A 145 -14.73 -19.62 -15.97
CA LEU A 145 -15.02 -18.29 -15.46
C LEU A 145 -13.74 -17.52 -15.17
N VAL A 146 -12.77 -18.17 -14.51
CA VAL A 146 -11.45 -17.58 -14.21
C VAL A 146 -10.71 -17.21 -15.50
N ARG A 147 -10.61 -18.15 -16.45
CA ARG A 147 -9.99 -17.88 -17.75
C ARG A 147 -10.63 -16.70 -18.46
N THR A 148 -11.96 -16.71 -18.56
CA THR A 148 -12.71 -15.65 -19.23
C THR A 148 -12.47 -14.28 -18.58
N ALA A 149 -12.47 -14.22 -17.24
CA ALA A 149 -12.22 -12.98 -16.51
C ALA A 149 -10.82 -12.42 -16.77
N LEU A 150 -9.79 -13.27 -16.71
CA LEU A 150 -8.39 -12.87 -16.93
C LEU A 150 -8.14 -12.41 -18.36
N LEU A 151 -8.64 -13.16 -19.36
CA LEU A 151 -8.48 -12.79 -20.77
C LEU A 151 -9.24 -11.52 -21.14
N ARG A 152 -10.43 -11.33 -20.58
CA ARG A 152 -11.20 -10.10 -20.76
C ARG A 152 -10.45 -8.89 -20.19
N GLU A 153 -9.79 -9.04 -19.04
CA GLU A 153 -8.99 -7.98 -18.44
C GLU A 153 -7.81 -7.62 -19.36
N ARG A 154 -7.07 -8.62 -19.83
CA ARG A 154 -5.96 -8.40 -20.77
C ARG A 154 -6.42 -7.73 -22.06
N ALA A 155 -7.58 -8.16 -22.63
CA ALA A 155 -8.11 -7.61 -23.89
C ALA A 155 -8.34 -6.09 -23.81
N ARG A 156 -8.67 -5.57 -22.62
CA ARG A 156 -8.80 -4.12 -22.38
C ARG A 156 -7.50 -3.46 -21.86
N ARG A 157 -6.37 -4.16 -21.95
CA ARG A 157 -5.05 -3.72 -21.44
C ARG A 157 -5.02 -3.48 -19.94
N GLY A 158 -5.88 -4.18 -19.21
CA GLY A 158 -5.91 -4.18 -17.75
C GLY A 158 -5.04 -5.29 -17.17
N GLN A 159 -4.95 -5.30 -15.84
CA GLN A 159 -4.21 -6.26 -15.03
C GLN A 159 -5.16 -6.93 -14.05
N SER A 160 -4.77 -8.10 -13.54
CA SER A 160 -5.60 -8.85 -12.60
C SER A 160 -4.83 -9.24 -11.35
N PHE A 161 -5.52 -9.26 -10.22
CA PHE A 161 -5.01 -9.88 -9.00
C PHE A 161 -5.59 -11.30 -8.85
N VAL A 162 -4.74 -12.24 -8.46
CA VAL A 162 -5.16 -13.54 -7.93
C VAL A 162 -4.60 -13.68 -6.53
N VAL A 163 -5.49 -13.79 -5.53
CA VAL A 163 -5.11 -13.80 -4.12
C VAL A 163 -5.37 -15.17 -3.53
N VAL A 164 -4.36 -15.70 -2.86
CA VAL A 164 -4.44 -16.96 -2.13
C VAL A 164 -4.22 -16.74 -0.63
N PRO A 165 -4.87 -17.51 0.27
CA PRO A 165 -4.77 -17.27 1.70
C PRO A 165 -3.41 -17.63 2.29
N ARG A 166 -2.71 -18.61 1.70
CA ARG A 166 -1.46 -19.15 2.22
C ARG A 166 -0.39 -19.26 1.15
N ILE A 167 0.86 -19.17 1.57
CA ILE A 167 2.02 -19.33 0.67
C ILE A 167 2.05 -20.73 0.05
N GLU A 168 1.62 -21.74 0.80
CA GLU A 168 1.55 -23.14 0.33
C GLU A 168 0.59 -23.32 -0.86
N ASP A 169 -0.44 -22.50 -0.94
CA ASP A 169 -1.40 -22.51 -2.05
C ASP A 169 -0.82 -21.89 -3.34
N MET A 170 0.27 -21.12 -3.25
CA MET A 170 0.79 -20.36 -4.39
C MET A 170 1.32 -21.22 -5.52
N ALA A 171 2.11 -22.24 -5.22
CA ALA A 171 2.69 -23.10 -6.26
C ALA A 171 1.58 -23.78 -7.07
N GLY A 172 0.62 -24.44 -6.41
CA GLY A 172 -0.50 -25.09 -7.08
C GLY A 172 -1.39 -24.13 -7.86
N MET A 173 -1.59 -22.91 -7.37
CA MET A 173 -2.34 -21.90 -8.10
C MET A 173 -1.56 -21.36 -9.31
N ALA A 174 -0.24 -21.16 -9.16
CA ALA A 174 0.60 -20.75 -10.29
C ALA A 174 0.59 -21.77 -11.43
N ASP A 175 0.67 -23.06 -11.12
CA ASP A 175 0.61 -24.12 -12.13
C ASP A 175 -0.77 -24.19 -12.79
N LYS A 176 -1.85 -24.05 -12.03
CA LYS A 176 -3.21 -23.93 -12.60
C LYS A 176 -3.34 -22.74 -13.54
N LEU A 177 -2.85 -21.57 -13.12
CA LEU A 177 -2.93 -20.38 -13.97
C LEU A 177 -2.09 -20.51 -15.24
N ARG A 178 -0.88 -21.09 -15.17
CA ARG A 178 -0.06 -21.36 -16.37
C ARG A 178 -0.72 -22.31 -17.36
N ALA A 179 -1.41 -23.33 -16.85
CA ALA A 179 -2.18 -24.25 -17.70
C ALA A 179 -3.42 -23.59 -18.28
N LEU A 180 -4.10 -22.74 -17.50
CA LEU A 180 -5.37 -22.14 -17.88
C LEU A 180 -5.22 -20.94 -18.83
N VAL A 181 -4.19 -20.13 -18.61
CA VAL A 181 -3.90 -18.88 -19.36
C VAL A 181 -2.41 -18.80 -19.71
N PRO A 182 -1.87 -19.72 -20.53
CA PRO A 182 -0.45 -19.78 -20.87
C PRO A 182 0.04 -18.52 -21.59
N GLU A 183 -0.88 -17.75 -22.18
CA GLU A 183 -0.61 -16.50 -22.87
C GLU A 183 -0.41 -15.30 -21.92
N LEU A 184 -0.67 -15.45 -20.61
CA LEU A 184 -0.56 -14.36 -19.63
C LEU A 184 0.76 -14.44 -18.85
N GLN A 185 1.35 -13.29 -18.62
CA GLN A 185 2.52 -13.16 -17.75
C GLN A 185 2.10 -13.08 -16.28
N ILE A 186 2.47 -14.11 -15.51
CA ILE A 186 2.14 -14.21 -14.10
C ILE A 186 3.36 -13.80 -13.27
N ARG A 187 3.20 -12.75 -12.48
CA ARG A 187 4.14 -12.37 -11.41
C ARG A 187 3.66 -12.93 -10.08
N GLN A 188 4.59 -13.17 -9.18
CA GLN A 188 4.28 -13.70 -7.85
C GLN A 188 4.89 -12.80 -6.78
N ALA A 189 4.14 -12.63 -5.68
CA ALA A 189 4.65 -11.93 -4.50
C ALA A 189 4.03 -12.49 -3.20
N HIS A 190 4.85 -12.76 -2.19
CA HIS A 190 4.39 -13.28 -0.90
C HIS A 190 5.28 -12.86 0.26
N GLY A 191 4.77 -12.89 1.48
CA GLY A 191 5.42 -12.35 2.66
C GLY A 191 6.71 -13.04 3.13
N LYS A 192 7.09 -14.21 2.56
CA LYS A 192 8.38 -14.86 2.83
C LYS A 192 9.50 -14.40 1.89
N MET A 193 9.17 -13.69 0.81
CA MET A 193 10.18 -13.09 -0.07
C MET A 193 10.94 -11.97 0.66
N PRO A 194 12.20 -11.72 0.31
CA PRO A 194 12.89 -10.51 0.74
C PRO A 194 12.04 -9.27 0.43
N ALA A 195 12.03 -8.34 1.35
CA ALA A 195 11.17 -7.18 1.21
C ALA A 195 11.52 -6.30 -0.02
N SER A 196 12.79 -6.32 -0.47
CA SER A 196 13.21 -5.69 -1.73
C SER A 196 12.55 -6.34 -2.95
N GLU A 197 12.51 -7.66 -3.00
CA GLU A 197 11.88 -8.41 -4.10
C GLU A 197 10.37 -8.19 -4.14
N ILE A 198 9.71 -8.12 -2.97
CA ILE A 198 8.29 -7.77 -2.89
C ILE A 198 8.07 -6.37 -3.46
N ASP A 199 8.85 -5.40 -3.00
CA ASP A 199 8.74 -4.02 -3.46
C ASP A 199 8.98 -3.90 -4.98
N GLU A 200 10.00 -4.58 -5.51
CA GLU A 200 10.30 -4.62 -6.95
C GLU A 200 9.15 -5.24 -7.75
N ALA A 201 8.63 -6.39 -7.32
CA ALA A 201 7.51 -7.06 -7.98
C ALA A 201 6.25 -6.20 -8.00
N MET A 202 5.96 -5.52 -6.88
CA MET A 202 4.80 -4.65 -6.74
C MET A 202 4.93 -3.37 -7.58
N VAL A 203 6.12 -2.75 -7.58
CA VAL A 203 6.41 -1.56 -8.39
C VAL A 203 6.35 -1.88 -9.88
N ALA A 204 6.96 -2.99 -10.31
CA ALA A 204 6.92 -3.44 -11.69
C ALA A 204 5.50 -3.72 -12.16
N PHE A 205 4.70 -4.39 -11.32
CA PHE A 205 3.29 -4.66 -11.63
C PHE A 205 2.46 -3.36 -11.70
N ALA A 206 2.63 -2.44 -10.76
CA ALA A 206 1.98 -1.13 -10.81
C ALA A 206 2.39 -0.30 -12.04
N GLY A 207 3.63 -0.47 -12.51
CA GLY A 207 4.15 0.09 -13.76
C GLY A 207 3.58 -0.55 -15.04
N GLY A 208 2.79 -1.61 -14.91
CA GLY A 208 2.16 -2.31 -16.05
C GLY A 208 2.92 -3.55 -16.52
N GLU A 209 3.92 -4.01 -15.78
CA GLU A 209 4.65 -5.23 -16.11
C GLU A 209 3.96 -6.47 -15.55
N GLY A 210 3.55 -7.39 -16.44
CA GLY A 210 2.78 -8.59 -16.15
C GLY A 210 1.28 -8.36 -16.21
N ASP A 211 0.56 -9.44 -16.55
CA ASP A 211 -0.89 -9.42 -16.71
C ASP A 211 -1.61 -9.82 -15.42
N VAL A 212 -1.00 -10.69 -14.64
CA VAL A 212 -1.56 -11.25 -13.40
C VAL A 212 -0.54 -11.15 -12.26
N LEU A 213 -0.95 -10.62 -11.12
CA LEU A 213 -0.19 -10.73 -9.88
C LEU A 213 -0.84 -11.78 -8.97
N LEU A 214 -0.17 -12.93 -8.82
CA LEU A 214 -0.50 -13.95 -7.85
C LEU A 214 0.16 -13.63 -6.53
N ALA A 215 -0.62 -13.40 -5.49
CA ALA A 215 -0.08 -12.99 -4.20
C ALA A 215 -0.88 -13.53 -3.02
N THR A 216 -0.28 -13.45 -1.85
CA THR A 216 -0.99 -13.58 -0.58
C THR A 216 -1.59 -12.23 -0.16
N ASN A 217 -1.99 -12.09 1.09
CA ASN A 217 -2.59 -10.88 1.67
C ASN A 217 -1.70 -9.60 1.64
N ILE A 218 -0.50 -9.67 1.08
CA ILE A 218 0.38 -8.50 0.94
C ILE A 218 -0.25 -7.38 0.09
N ILE A 219 -1.19 -7.70 -0.80
CA ILE A 219 -1.92 -6.74 -1.64
C ILE A 219 -2.79 -5.78 -0.80
N GLU A 220 -3.18 -6.19 0.40
CA GLU A 220 -3.90 -5.31 1.35
C GLU A 220 -3.07 -4.05 1.70
N ALA A 221 -1.75 -4.09 1.47
CA ALA A 221 -0.79 -3.05 1.88
C ALA A 221 -0.87 -1.72 1.12
N GLY A 222 -2.00 -1.38 0.50
CA GLY A 222 -2.22 -0.06 -0.09
C GLY A 222 -1.70 0.09 -1.52
N LEU A 223 -1.41 -1.00 -2.23
CA LEU A 223 -1.04 -0.94 -3.64
C LEU A 223 -2.21 -0.40 -4.47
N ASP A 224 -2.01 0.75 -5.08
CA ASP A 224 -2.89 1.30 -6.10
C ASP A 224 -2.35 0.90 -7.48
N VAL A 225 -3.13 0.10 -8.20
CA VAL A 225 -2.83 -0.32 -9.57
C VAL A 225 -4.03 0.05 -10.44
N PRO A 226 -4.02 1.26 -11.03
CA PRO A 226 -5.18 1.78 -11.78
C PRO A 226 -5.65 0.88 -12.93
N ARG A 227 -4.79 -0.01 -13.41
CA ARG A 227 -5.10 -0.98 -14.47
C ARG A 227 -5.64 -2.30 -13.95
N ALA A 228 -5.57 -2.58 -12.66
CA ALA A 228 -6.05 -3.83 -12.09
C ALA A 228 -7.52 -3.71 -11.68
N ASN A 229 -8.43 -4.14 -12.55
CA ASN A 229 -9.87 -4.05 -12.35
C ASN A 229 -10.55 -5.42 -12.18
N THR A 230 -9.77 -6.48 -12.11
CA THR A 230 -10.25 -7.84 -11.85
C THR A 230 -9.48 -8.45 -10.70
N MET A 231 -10.20 -9.01 -9.74
CA MET A 231 -9.63 -9.73 -8.62
C MET A 231 -10.29 -11.10 -8.45
N ILE A 232 -9.47 -12.13 -8.31
CA ILE A 232 -9.89 -13.48 -7.99
C ILE A 232 -9.36 -13.83 -6.62
N VAL A 233 -10.24 -14.17 -5.69
CA VAL A 233 -9.88 -14.57 -4.33
C VAL A 233 -10.12 -16.07 -4.19
N TRP A 234 -9.05 -16.85 -4.12
CA TRP A 234 -9.07 -18.29 -3.94
C TRP A 234 -9.32 -18.66 -2.48
N LYS A 235 -10.22 -19.64 -2.22
CA LYS A 235 -10.61 -20.02 -0.86
C LYS A 235 -11.00 -18.82 0.00
N ALA A 236 -11.94 -18.02 -0.49
CA ALA A 236 -12.36 -16.77 0.15
C ALA A 236 -12.88 -16.95 1.58
N ASP A 237 -13.35 -18.15 1.91
CA ASP A 237 -13.77 -18.58 3.26
C ASP A 237 -12.65 -18.56 4.31
N LEU A 238 -11.39 -18.58 3.88
CA LEU A 238 -10.22 -18.50 4.76
C LEU A 238 -9.78 -17.06 5.06
N PHE A 239 -10.44 -16.05 4.47
CA PHE A 239 -10.16 -14.64 4.73
C PHE A 239 -11.18 -14.06 5.71
N GLY A 240 -10.71 -13.17 6.57
CA GLY A 240 -11.61 -12.37 7.41
C GLY A 240 -12.43 -11.37 6.57
N LEU A 241 -13.64 -11.05 7.02
CA LEU A 241 -14.54 -10.11 6.32
C LEU A 241 -13.88 -8.75 6.04
N SER A 242 -13.14 -8.22 7.00
CA SER A 242 -12.38 -6.96 6.85
C SER A 242 -11.34 -7.05 5.74
N GLN A 243 -10.64 -8.19 5.63
CA GLN A 243 -9.66 -8.44 4.57
C GLN A 243 -10.33 -8.50 3.19
N LEU A 244 -11.45 -9.21 3.08
CA LEU A 244 -12.23 -9.27 1.83
C LEU A 244 -12.71 -7.88 1.38
N HIS A 245 -13.13 -7.02 2.32
CA HIS A 245 -13.49 -5.64 2.02
C HIS A 245 -12.29 -4.82 1.55
N GLN A 246 -11.12 -4.98 2.17
CA GLN A 246 -9.89 -4.29 1.75
C GLN A 246 -9.44 -4.76 0.36
N LEU A 247 -9.44 -6.08 0.11
CA LEU A 247 -9.12 -6.66 -1.20
C LEU A 247 -10.08 -6.13 -2.26
N ARG A 248 -11.38 -6.19 -2.01
CA ARG A 248 -12.39 -5.65 -2.94
C ARG A 248 -12.17 -4.19 -3.28
N GLY A 249 -11.67 -3.40 -2.35
CA GLY A 249 -11.37 -1.99 -2.57
C GLY A 249 -10.12 -1.73 -3.42
N ARG A 250 -9.43 -2.75 -3.91
CA ARG A 250 -8.24 -2.64 -4.77
C ARG A 250 -8.54 -2.75 -6.27
N VAL A 251 -9.76 -2.99 -6.64
CA VAL A 251 -10.26 -3.08 -8.02
C VAL A 251 -11.47 -2.19 -8.23
#